data_5f19d136d104cd2937c2939ea921f97e
#
_entry.id   5f19d136d104cd2937c2939ea921f97e
#
_cell.length_a   1.000
_cell.length_b   1.000
_cell.length_c   1.000
_cell.angle_alpha   90.00
_cell.angle_beta   90.00
_cell.angle_gamma   90.00
#
_symmetry.space_group_name_H-M   'P 1'
#
loop_
_entity.id
_entity.type
_entity.pdbx_description
1 polymer ?
#
loop_
_entity_poly.entity_id
_entity_poly.type
_entity_poly.pdbx_seq_one_letter_code
_entity_poly.pdbx_strand_id
1 'polypeptide(L)'
;MLQSAVEVVDHFITKGLIVYTKGRIANSELRFSATGKDESEAVPMVVLINGGSASASEIVAGALQDQKRAVLMGTTSFGKGSVQTVLPLNNDRALKITTALYYTPNGRSIQAQGIVPDIEVRKAKITSEQDSDYFKEADLQGHLGNGNGGADKPTGSSGKAKPMPQDDDYQLAQALSLLKGLSITSGR
;
A
#
# COMPACT_ATOMS: atom_id res chain seq x y z
N MET A 1 -18.61 -2.89 8.56
CA MET A 1 -17.20 -3.16 8.12
C MET A 1 -17.07 -3.43 6.62
N LEU A 2 -17.88 -4.33 5.99
CA LEU A 2 -17.85 -4.51 4.52
C LEU A 2 -18.20 -3.22 3.79
N GLN A 3 -19.30 -2.59 4.15
CA GLN A 3 -19.74 -1.33 3.54
C GLN A 3 -18.68 -0.24 3.62
N SER A 4 -18.04 -0.08 4.77
CA SER A 4 -16.96 0.91 4.94
C SER A 4 -15.74 0.62 4.07
N ALA A 5 -15.40 -0.66 3.84
CA ALA A 5 -14.32 -1.01 2.92
C ALA A 5 -14.68 -0.64 1.47
N VAL A 6 -15.94 -0.87 1.07
CA VAL A 6 -16.45 -0.48 -0.25
C VAL A 6 -16.40 1.03 -0.43
N GLU A 7 -16.87 1.80 0.56
CA GLU A 7 -16.83 3.27 0.56
C GLU A 7 -15.40 3.80 0.42
N VAL A 8 -14.44 3.25 1.19
CA VAL A 8 -13.03 3.64 1.07
C VAL A 8 -12.50 3.41 -0.34
N VAL A 9 -12.77 2.25 -0.94
CA VAL A 9 -12.29 1.95 -2.31
C VAL A 9 -12.95 2.86 -3.33
N ASP A 10 -14.24 3.17 -3.15
CA ASP A 10 -15.03 4.00 -4.06
C ASP A 10 -14.47 5.43 -4.22
N HIS A 11 -13.75 5.94 -3.21
CA HIS A 11 -13.05 7.23 -3.30
C HIS A 11 -11.79 7.20 -4.20
N PHE A 12 -11.34 6.02 -4.63
CA PHE A 12 -10.09 5.87 -5.38
C PHE A 12 -10.26 5.25 -6.77
N ILE A 13 -11.45 4.78 -7.12
CA ILE A 13 -11.73 4.16 -8.42
C ILE A 13 -13.03 4.70 -9.03
N THR A 14 -12.99 4.95 -10.33
CA THR A 14 -14.16 5.49 -11.06
C THR A 14 -15.16 4.42 -11.47
N LYS A 15 -14.72 3.20 -11.68
CA LYS A 15 -15.56 2.10 -12.20
C LYS A 15 -14.96 0.74 -11.87
N GLY A 16 -15.79 -0.28 -11.91
CA GLY A 16 -15.39 -1.68 -11.76
C GLY A 16 -15.90 -2.29 -10.47
N LEU A 17 -15.73 -3.60 -10.36
CA LEU A 17 -16.11 -4.38 -9.19
C LEU A 17 -15.10 -4.09 -8.05
N ILE A 18 -15.58 -3.97 -6.83
CA ILE A 18 -14.77 -3.78 -5.63
C ILE A 18 -14.58 -5.12 -4.91
N VAL A 19 -15.67 -5.80 -4.64
CA VAL A 19 -15.69 -7.08 -3.92
C VAL A 19 -16.99 -7.81 -4.20
N TYR A 20 -16.97 -9.12 -4.15
CA TYR A 20 -18.20 -9.91 -4.11
C TYR A 20 -18.11 -11.01 -3.05
N THR A 21 -19.28 -11.49 -2.63
CA THR A 21 -19.40 -12.59 -1.68
C THR A 21 -20.01 -13.80 -2.35
N LYS A 22 -19.57 -14.99 -1.98
CA LYS A 22 -20.14 -16.25 -2.44
C LYS A 22 -20.36 -17.17 -1.25
N GLY A 23 -21.61 -17.58 -1.03
CA GLY A 23 -22.02 -18.50 0.02
C GLY A 23 -22.45 -19.86 -0.52
N ARG A 24 -22.96 -20.70 0.37
CA ARG A 24 -23.52 -22.03 0.01
C ARG A 24 -24.88 -21.94 -0.66
N ILE A 25 -25.65 -20.89 -0.35
CA ILE A 25 -27.01 -20.72 -0.89
C ILE A 25 -26.87 -20.20 -2.32
N ALA A 26 -27.50 -20.89 -3.25
CA ALA A 26 -27.56 -20.42 -4.63
C ALA A 26 -28.19 -19.02 -4.71
N ASN A 27 -27.67 -18.16 -5.58
CA ASN A 27 -28.15 -16.79 -5.78
C ASN A 27 -28.05 -15.85 -4.55
N SER A 28 -27.23 -16.18 -3.55
CA SER A 28 -26.95 -15.31 -2.39
C SER A 28 -25.67 -14.46 -2.58
N GLU A 29 -25.19 -14.35 -3.79
CA GLU A 29 -24.00 -13.56 -4.12
C GLU A 29 -24.33 -12.07 -4.03
N LEU A 30 -23.53 -11.33 -3.27
CA LEU A 30 -23.58 -9.87 -3.21
C LEU A 30 -22.38 -9.31 -3.96
N ARG A 31 -22.61 -8.32 -4.81
CA ARG A 31 -21.60 -7.62 -5.60
C ARG A 31 -21.61 -6.13 -5.27
N PHE A 32 -20.42 -5.57 -5.06
CA PHE A 32 -20.23 -4.16 -4.79
C PHE A 32 -19.31 -3.57 -5.85
N SER A 33 -19.78 -2.53 -6.51
CA SER A 33 -19.05 -1.84 -7.59
C SER A 33 -18.87 -0.37 -7.28
N ALA A 34 -17.89 0.25 -7.89
CA ALA A 34 -17.63 1.67 -7.77
C ALA A 34 -18.78 2.50 -8.34
N THR A 35 -19.01 3.66 -7.73
CA THR A 35 -20.08 4.61 -8.09
C THR A 35 -19.55 5.80 -8.91
N GLY A 36 -18.25 5.89 -9.13
CA GLY A 36 -17.62 6.97 -9.91
C GLY A 36 -17.14 8.16 -9.08
N LYS A 37 -16.95 7.99 -7.78
CA LYS A 37 -16.51 9.04 -6.84
C LYS A 37 -15.00 9.15 -6.68
N ASP A 38 -14.22 8.88 -7.71
CA ASP A 38 -12.76 9.01 -7.59
C ASP A 38 -12.38 10.47 -7.32
N GLU A 39 -11.99 10.76 -6.09
CA GLU A 39 -11.53 12.07 -5.62
C GLU A 39 -10.00 12.17 -5.62
N SER A 40 -9.30 11.14 -6.05
CA SER A 40 -7.84 11.04 -5.94
C SER A 40 -7.08 11.63 -7.11
N GLU A 41 -7.79 12.14 -8.15
CA GLU A 41 -7.20 12.74 -9.35
C GLU A 41 -6.08 11.89 -10.00
N ALA A 42 -6.18 10.57 -9.87
CA ALA A 42 -5.19 9.60 -10.36
C ALA A 42 -3.75 9.79 -9.81
N VAL A 43 -3.61 10.40 -8.63
CA VAL A 43 -2.30 10.53 -7.94
C VAL A 43 -1.72 9.13 -7.69
N PRO A 44 -0.41 8.89 -7.91
CA PRO A 44 0.23 7.62 -7.58
C PRO A 44 -0.03 7.21 -6.14
N MET A 45 -0.36 5.94 -5.94
CA MET A 45 -0.73 5.41 -4.63
C MET A 45 0.06 4.13 -4.31
N VAL A 46 0.52 4.05 -3.07
CA VAL A 46 1.08 2.83 -2.47
C VAL A 46 0.25 2.46 -1.25
N VAL A 47 -0.08 1.19 -1.13
CA VAL A 47 -0.76 0.63 0.04
C VAL A 47 0.19 -0.30 0.77
N LEU A 48 0.49 0.00 2.04
CA LEU A 48 1.31 -0.85 2.89
C LEU A 48 0.44 -1.89 3.59
N ILE A 49 0.81 -3.16 3.45
CA ILE A 49 0.14 -4.30 4.09
C ILE A 49 1.13 -5.19 4.84
N ASN A 50 0.63 -5.88 5.85
CA ASN A 50 1.39 -6.89 6.58
C ASN A 50 0.47 -7.96 7.19
N GLY A 51 1.02 -8.92 7.90
CA GLY A 51 0.26 -9.99 8.55
C GLY A 51 -0.80 -9.53 9.59
N GLY A 52 -0.80 -8.27 9.99
CA GLY A 52 -1.86 -7.67 10.82
C GLY A 52 -3.01 -7.07 10.01
N SER A 53 -2.84 -6.90 8.70
CA SER A 53 -3.88 -6.40 7.79
C SER A 53 -4.90 -7.51 7.55
N ALA A 54 -6.16 -7.32 7.98
CA ALA A 54 -7.17 -8.39 7.95
C ALA A 54 -8.55 -7.89 7.51
N SER A 55 -9.37 -8.77 6.93
CA SER A 55 -10.79 -8.58 6.64
C SER A 55 -11.06 -7.35 5.74
N ALA A 56 -11.66 -6.29 6.28
CA ALA A 56 -11.97 -5.07 5.52
C ALA A 56 -10.72 -4.46 4.85
N SER A 57 -9.58 -4.47 5.53
CA SER A 57 -8.31 -3.98 4.98
C SER A 57 -7.85 -4.82 3.78
N GLU A 58 -8.12 -6.12 3.81
CA GLU A 58 -7.79 -7.03 2.69
C GLU A 58 -8.72 -6.82 1.50
N ILE A 59 -9.98 -6.45 1.75
CA ILE A 59 -10.92 -6.06 0.69
C ILE A 59 -10.40 -4.79 -0.01
N VAL A 60 -10.00 -3.77 0.77
CA VAL A 60 -9.45 -2.52 0.22
C VAL A 60 -8.19 -2.81 -0.59
N ALA A 61 -7.23 -3.51 0.01
CA ALA A 61 -5.96 -3.84 -0.65
C ALA A 61 -6.19 -4.63 -1.95
N GLY A 62 -6.95 -5.73 -1.87
CA GLY A 62 -7.20 -6.60 -3.01
C GLY A 62 -7.97 -5.92 -4.14
N ALA A 63 -8.92 -5.03 -3.81
CA ALA A 63 -9.66 -4.26 -4.82
C ALA A 63 -8.74 -3.26 -5.54
N LEU A 64 -7.96 -2.48 -4.80
CA LEU A 64 -7.04 -1.49 -5.38
C LEU A 64 -5.94 -2.15 -6.22
N GLN A 65 -5.46 -3.33 -5.79
CA GLN A 65 -4.49 -4.13 -6.55
C GLN A 65 -5.08 -4.65 -7.86
N ASP A 66 -6.23 -5.31 -7.79
CA ASP A 66 -6.88 -5.91 -8.97
C ASP A 66 -7.31 -4.85 -10.00
N GLN A 67 -7.72 -3.67 -9.54
CA GLN A 67 -8.05 -2.53 -10.38
C GLN A 67 -6.81 -1.75 -10.87
N LYS A 68 -5.60 -2.17 -10.46
CA LYS A 68 -4.33 -1.49 -10.78
C LYS A 68 -4.31 -0.02 -10.37
N ARG A 69 -5.04 0.31 -9.31
CA ARG A 69 -5.11 1.67 -8.77
C ARG A 69 -3.95 2.00 -7.85
N ALA A 70 -3.44 1.02 -7.13
CA ALA A 70 -2.34 1.17 -6.20
C ALA A 70 -1.33 0.04 -6.34
N VAL A 71 -0.08 0.31 -5.98
CA VAL A 71 0.95 -0.70 -5.78
C VAL A 71 0.91 -1.15 -4.32
N LEU A 72 0.77 -2.44 -4.07
CA LEU A 72 0.82 -3.00 -2.72
C LEU A 72 2.25 -3.34 -2.34
N MET A 73 2.68 -2.85 -1.18
CA MET A 73 4.01 -3.14 -0.63
C MET A 73 3.92 -3.68 0.80
N GLY A 74 4.92 -4.45 1.19
CA GLY A 74 5.03 -4.99 2.55
C GLY A 74 5.13 -6.50 2.58
N THR A 75 4.33 -7.16 3.40
CA THR A 75 4.28 -8.63 3.51
C THR A 75 2.84 -9.11 3.38
N THR A 76 2.68 -10.40 3.04
CA THR A 76 1.35 -11.02 2.88
C THR A 76 0.44 -10.71 4.07
N SER A 77 -0.83 -10.38 3.79
CA SER A 77 -1.84 -10.06 4.78
C SER A 77 -2.34 -11.31 5.54
N PHE A 78 -3.25 -11.13 6.48
CA PHE A 78 -3.68 -12.18 7.41
C PHE A 78 -4.46 -13.33 6.75
N GLY A 79 -5.34 -13.03 5.80
CA GLY A 79 -6.17 -14.05 5.14
C GLY A 79 -7.53 -14.30 5.78
N LYS A 80 -8.19 -13.26 6.28
CA LYS A 80 -9.57 -13.36 6.80
C LYS A 80 -10.60 -12.98 5.74
N GLY A 81 -10.97 -13.94 4.91
CA GLY A 81 -11.93 -13.78 3.82
C GLY A 81 -13.35 -14.27 4.14
N SER A 82 -13.70 -14.53 5.40
CA SER A 82 -15.01 -15.05 5.78
C SER A 82 -16.01 -13.96 6.17
N VAL A 83 -17.25 -14.08 5.65
CA VAL A 83 -18.41 -13.30 6.07
C VAL A 83 -19.05 -14.01 7.24
N GLN A 84 -19.22 -13.31 8.35
CA GLN A 84 -19.85 -13.85 9.56
C GLN A 84 -21.12 -13.08 9.87
N THR A 85 -22.21 -13.81 10.08
CA THR A 85 -23.49 -13.28 10.54
C THR A 85 -23.68 -13.61 12.01
N VAL A 86 -24.09 -12.63 12.79
CA VAL A 86 -24.44 -12.79 14.20
C VAL A 86 -25.96 -12.88 14.30
N LEU A 87 -26.47 -14.02 14.74
CA LEU A 87 -27.87 -14.26 14.98
C LEU A 87 -28.14 -14.14 16.48
N PRO A 88 -28.92 -13.14 16.93
CA PRO A 88 -29.29 -13.05 18.33
C PRO A 88 -30.21 -14.23 18.70
N LEU A 89 -29.97 -14.80 19.87
CA LEU A 89 -30.79 -15.85 20.49
C LEU A 89 -31.42 -15.32 21.79
N ASN A 90 -32.29 -16.11 22.40
CA ASN A 90 -32.86 -15.77 23.70
C ASN A 90 -31.76 -15.73 24.81
N ASN A 91 -32.03 -14.97 25.89
CA ASN A 91 -31.17 -14.88 27.09
C ASN A 91 -29.75 -14.29 26.81
N ASP A 92 -29.67 -13.16 26.11
CA ASP A 92 -28.42 -12.43 25.81
C ASP A 92 -27.33 -13.27 25.11
N ARG A 93 -27.75 -14.35 24.47
CA ARG A 93 -26.86 -15.21 23.66
C ARG A 93 -26.92 -14.84 22.19
N ALA A 94 -25.86 -15.11 21.47
CA ALA A 94 -25.82 -14.95 20.02
C ALA A 94 -25.06 -16.10 19.38
N LEU A 95 -25.47 -16.47 18.19
CA LEU A 95 -24.80 -17.46 17.36
C LEU A 95 -24.05 -16.72 16.23
N LYS A 96 -22.75 -16.94 16.13
CA LYS A 96 -21.90 -16.41 15.08
C LYS A 96 -21.60 -17.49 14.05
N ILE A 97 -22.09 -17.31 12.83
CA ILE A 97 -22.00 -18.31 11.76
C ILE A 97 -21.27 -17.70 10.57
N THR A 98 -20.38 -18.47 9.94
CA THR A 98 -19.83 -18.13 8.63
C THR A 98 -20.82 -18.48 7.53
N THR A 99 -21.24 -17.48 6.76
CA THR A 99 -22.28 -17.61 5.73
C THR A 99 -21.76 -17.51 4.31
N ALA A 100 -20.62 -16.83 4.08
CA ALA A 100 -20.03 -16.64 2.76
C ALA A 100 -18.53 -16.38 2.85
N LEU A 101 -17.85 -16.35 1.69
CA LEU A 101 -16.48 -15.91 1.54
C LEU A 101 -16.42 -14.64 0.69
N TYR A 102 -15.42 -13.80 0.95
CA TYR A 102 -15.07 -12.63 0.13
C TYR A 102 -14.14 -13.03 -1.01
N TYR A 103 -14.36 -12.41 -2.15
CA TYR A 103 -13.53 -12.54 -3.34
C TYR A 103 -13.16 -11.16 -3.88
N THR A 104 -11.93 -11.02 -4.32
CA THR A 104 -11.45 -9.81 -5.00
C THR A 104 -12.08 -9.68 -6.39
N PRO A 105 -12.01 -8.52 -7.05
CA PRO A 105 -12.55 -8.32 -8.39
C PRO A 105 -12.13 -9.39 -9.40
N ASN A 106 -10.89 -9.84 -9.35
CA ASN A 106 -10.35 -10.88 -10.24
C ASN A 106 -10.69 -12.31 -9.80
N GLY A 107 -11.51 -12.49 -8.78
CA GLY A 107 -11.98 -13.82 -8.35
C GLY A 107 -11.07 -14.56 -7.38
N ARG A 108 -10.05 -13.92 -6.82
CA ARG A 108 -9.19 -14.53 -5.81
C ARG A 108 -9.92 -14.61 -4.47
N SER A 109 -9.87 -15.78 -3.83
CA SER A 109 -10.35 -15.91 -2.44
C SER A 109 -9.30 -15.34 -1.48
N ILE A 110 -9.75 -14.50 -0.55
CA ILE A 110 -8.89 -13.98 0.52
C ILE A 110 -8.67 -15.02 1.64
N GLN A 111 -9.63 -15.94 1.81
CA GLN A 111 -9.67 -16.87 2.94
C GLN A 111 -8.43 -17.78 2.97
N ALA A 112 -7.71 -17.74 4.10
CA ALA A 112 -6.51 -18.51 4.42
C ALA A 112 -5.29 -18.26 3.49
N GLN A 113 -5.40 -17.36 2.51
CA GLN A 113 -4.31 -17.00 1.60
C GLN A 113 -3.81 -15.57 1.82
N GLY A 114 -4.71 -14.65 2.19
CA GLY A 114 -4.41 -13.24 2.28
C GLY A 114 -4.21 -12.59 0.91
N ILE A 115 -3.75 -11.36 0.95
CA ILE A 115 -3.33 -10.57 -0.21
C ILE A 115 -1.80 -10.56 -0.24
N VAL A 116 -1.22 -11.01 -1.33
CA VAL A 116 0.22 -10.96 -1.56
C VAL A 116 0.56 -9.58 -2.13
N PRO A 117 1.53 -8.84 -1.56
CA PRO A 117 1.93 -7.54 -2.08
C PRO A 117 2.60 -7.69 -3.46
N ASP A 118 2.54 -6.63 -4.27
CA ASP A 118 3.22 -6.53 -5.56
C ASP A 118 4.74 -6.43 -5.37
N ILE A 119 5.14 -5.76 -4.28
CA ILE A 119 6.55 -5.61 -3.89
C ILE A 119 6.71 -6.07 -2.44
N GLU A 120 7.42 -7.17 -2.25
CA GLU A 120 7.70 -7.67 -0.91
C GLU A 120 8.76 -6.80 -0.23
N VAL A 121 8.40 -6.20 0.90
CA VAL A 121 9.30 -5.42 1.75
C VAL A 121 9.14 -5.86 3.18
N ARG A 122 10.15 -6.57 3.69
CA ARG A 122 10.18 -7.03 5.09
C ARG A 122 10.57 -5.91 6.03
N LYS A 123 10.16 -6.03 7.30
CA LYS A 123 10.66 -5.12 8.33
C LYS A 123 12.17 -5.27 8.46
N ALA A 124 12.88 -4.15 8.38
CA ALA A 124 14.33 -4.10 8.56
C ALA A 124 14.71 -2.84 9.34
N LYS A 125 15.85 -2.87 10.00
CA LYS A 125 16.49 -1.65 10.55
C LYS A 125 17.51 -1.16 9.54
N ILE A 126 17.44 0.10 9.19
CA ILE A 126 18.47 0.75 8.37
C ILE A 126 19.66 1.07 9.30
N THR A 127 20.80 0.53 8.99
CA THR A 127 22.07 0.98 9.57
C THR A 127 22.79 1.73 8.46
N SER A 128 22.85 3.07 8.56
CA SER A 128 23.66 3.84 7.63
C SER A 128 25.14 3.62 7.97
N GLU A 129 25.90 3.11 7.02
CA GLU A 129 27.35 3.28 7.10
C GLU A 129 27.65 4.78 6.99
N GLN A 130 28.55 5.27 7.85
CA GLN A 130 29.06 6.63 7.67
C GLN A 130 29.67 6.68 6.27
N ASP A 131 29.27 7.69 5.49
CA ASP A 131 29.89 7.95 4.20
C ASP A 131 31.40 7.95 4.38
N SER A 132 32.07 6.90 3.89
CA SER A 132 33.51 6.90 3.74
C SER A 132 33.81 8.07 2.83
N ASP A 133 34.80 8.89 3.20
CA ASP A 133 35.26 10.04 2.43
C ASP A 133 35.67 9.59 1.01
N TYR A 134 34.67 9.49 0.12
CA TYR A 134 34.96 9.34 -1.30
C TYR A 134 35.47 10.68 -1.84
N PHE A 135 36.70 10.72 -2.30
CA PHE A 135 37.23 11.89 -3.00
C PHE A 135 36.38 12.16 -4.25
N LYS A 136 35.93 13.38 -4.36
CA LYS A 136 35.24 13.87 -5.56
C LYS A 136 36.23 14.57 -6.47
N GLU A 137 35.91 14.72 -7.75
CA GLU A 137 36.73 15.50 -8.70
C GLU A 137 37.05 16.91 -8.15
N ALA A 138 36.09 17.53 -7.48
CA ALA A 138 36.27 18.84 -6.86
C ALA A 138 37.27 18.87 -5.70
N ASP A 139 37.64 17.72 -5.14
CA ASP A 139 38.62 17.60 -4.05
C ASP A 139 40.04 17.39 -4.59
N LEU A 140 40.19 17.18 -5.91
CA LEU A 140 41.49 16.96 -6.55
C LEU A 140 42.20 18.29 -6.82
N GLN A 141 43.48 18.31 -6.54
CA GLN A 141 44.31 19.49 -6.83
C GLN A 141 44.39 19.70 -8.35
N GLY A 142 43.93 20.87 -8.83
CA GLY A 142 43.89 21.19 -10.26
C GLY A 142 42.67 20.68 -11.01
N HIS A 143 41.58 20.33 -10.32
CA HIS A 143 40.31 20.00 -10.96
C HIS A 143 39.83 21.12 -11.89
N LEU A 144 39.11 20.75 -12.93
CA LEU A 144 38.51 21.71 -13.87
C LEU A 144 37.23 22.27 -13.25
N GLY A 145 37.09 23.62 -13.24
CA GLY A 145 35.85 24.27 -12.79
C GLY A 145 34.68 23.94 -13.69
N ASN A 146 33.47 24.04 -13.13
CA ASN A 146 32.23 23.82 -13.88
C ASN A 146 32.10 24.88 -14.99
N GLY A 147 32.07 24.44 -16.25
CA GLY A 147 31.99 25.32 -17.44
C GLY A 147 30.78 26.25 -17.51
N ASN A 148 29.82 26.15 -16.60
CA ASN A 148 28.63 27.00 -16.52
C ASN A 148 28.85 28.28 -15.68
N GLY A 149 30.08 28.65 -15.32
CA GLY A 149 30.41 29.96 -14.70
C GLY A 149 29.84 30.16 -13.28
N GLY A 150 29.42 29.14 -12.61
CA GLY A 150 29.08 29.17 -11.18
C GLY A 150 30.34 29.09 -10.32
N ALA A 151 30.52 30.03 -9.37
CA ALA A 151 31.58 29.93 -8.40
C ALA A 151 31.53 28.57 -7.71
N ASP A 152 32.64 27.84 -7.73
CA ASP A 152 32.83 26.56 -7.02
C ASP A 152 32.66 26.82 -5.50
N LYS A 153 31.43 26.76 -5.03
CA LYS A 153 31.19 26.66 -3.59
C LYS A 153 31.43 25.21 -3.21
N PRO A 154 32.38 24.92 -2.32
CA PRO A 154 32.50 23.58 -1.77
C PRO A 154 31.19 23.23 -1.10
N THR A 155 30.44 22.30 -1.70
CA THR A 155 29.22 21.72 -1.11
C THR A 155 29.60 20.70 -0.04
N GLY A 156 30.51 21.08 0.83
CA GLY A 156 30.91 20.37 2.03
C GLY A 156 30.06 20.82 3.21
N SER A 157 28.79 20.59 3.17
CA SER A 157 27.94 20.64 4.36
C SER A 157 27.38 19.25 4.63
N SER A 158 28.17 18.45 5.35
CA SER A 158 27.63 17.31 6.09
C SER A 158 26.78 17.84 7.26
N GLY A 159 25.73 18.58 6.93
CA GLY A 159 24.67 18.84 7.89
C GLY A 159 24.05 17.48 8.23
N LYS A 160 24.22 17.02 9.48
CA LYS A 160 23.46 15.89 9.99
C LYS A 160 22.00 16.14 9.66
N ALA A 161 21.50 15.44 8.66
CA ALA A 161 20.09 15.50 8.32
C ALA A 161 19.29 15.16 9.60
N LYS A 162 18.30 16.00 9.91
CA LYS A 162 17.44 15.72 11.04
C LYS A 162 16.78 14.37 10.78
N PRO A 163 16.78 13.42 11.74
CA PRO A 163 16.15 12.14 11.54
C PRO A 163 14.70 12.36 11.07
N MET A 164 14.35 11.76 9.95
CA MET A 164 12.99 11.80 9.46
C MET A 164 12.23 10.58 10.03
N PRO A 165 10.91 10.67 10.25
CA PRO A 165 10.11 9.53 10.77
C PRO A 165 10.29 8.24 9.95
N GLN A 166 10.66 8.35 8.70
CA GLN A 166 10.94 7.22 7.80
C GLN A 166 12.28 6.52 8.08
N ASP A 167 13.18 7.11 8.85
CA ASP A 167 14.49 6.51 9.14
C ASP A 167 14.36 5.29 10.06
N ASP A 168 13.29 5.23 10.85
CA ASP A 168 12.96 4.11 11.74
C ASP A 168 12.01 3.09 11.09
N ASP A 169 11.34 3.42 9.99
CA ASP A 169 10.40 2.56 9.28
C ASP A 169 10.86 2.30 7.84
N TYR A 170 11.58 1.20 7.67
CA TYR A 170 12.08 0.79 6.36
C TYR A 170 10.99 0.60 5.32
N GLN A 171 9.82 0.05 5.70
CA GLN A 171 8.71 -0.16 4.77
C GLN A 171 8.15 1.18 4.27
N LEU A 172 7.98 2.13 5.16
CA LEU A 172 7.54 3.48 4.81
C LEU A 172 8.58 4.19 3.91
N ALA A 173 9.88 4.07 4.24
CA ALA A 173 10.95 4.66 3.43
C ALA A 173 10.94 4.14 1.99
N GLN A 174 10.75 2.83 1.80
CA GLN A 174 10.66 2.22 0.48
C GLN A 174 9.40 2.67 -0.28
N ALA A 175 8.27 2.77 0.39
CA ALA A 175 7.03 3.26 -0.21
C ALA A 175 7.15 4.71 -0.69
N LEU A 176 7.76 5.58 0.11
CA LEU A 176 8.00 6.98 -0.26
C LEU A 176 8.99 7.10 -1.43
N SER A 177 10.02 6.25 -1.47
CA SER A 177 10.98 6.20 -2.58
C SER A 177 10.30 5.78 -3.89
N LEU A 178 9.42 4.78 -3.84
CA LEU A 178 8.63 4.37 -4.99
C LEU A 178 7.70 5.49 -5.46
N LEU A 179 6.95 6.13 -4.54
CA LEU A 179 6.06 7.25 -4.88
C LEU A 179 6.82 8.40 -5.53
N LYS A 180 8.00 8.73 -5.01
CA LYS A 180 8.88 9.75 -5.61
C LYS A 180 9.31 9.38 -7.02
N GLY A 181 9.70 8.12 -7.24
CA GLY A 181 10.05 7.62 -8.58
C GLY A 181 8.87 7.71 -9.55
N LEU A 182 7.68 7.27 -9.13
CA LEU A 182 6.46 7.35 -9.93
C LEU A 182 6.07 8.81 -10.27
N SER A 183 6.21 9.72 -9.31
CA SER A 183 5.96 11.15 -9.52
C SER A 183 6.90 11.77 -10.56
N ILE A 184 8.20 11.46 -10.51
CA ILE A 184 9.19 11.94 -11.47
C ILE A 184 8.86 11.45 -12.89
N THR A 185 8.50 10.18 -13.03
CA THR A 185 8.24 9.57 -14.34
C THR A 185 6.88 9.95 -14.92
N SER A 186 5.89 10.27 -14.09
CA SER A 186 4.57 10.72 -14.53
C SER A 186 4.52 12.22 -14.88
N GLY A 187 5.59 12.97 -14.69
CA GLY A 187 5.68 14.40 -14.99
C GLY A 187 4.83 15.29 -14.09
N ARG A 188 4.55 14.83 -12.87
CA ARG A 188 3.76 15.55 -11.85
C ARG A 188 4.61 15.88 -10.63
#